data_5eb9005ae7c0968916e74a7170a96129
#
_entry.id   5eb9005ae7c0968916e74a7170a96129
#
_cell.length_a   1.000
_cell.length_b   1.000
_cell.length_c   1.000
_cell.angle_alpha   90.00
_cell.angle_beta   90.00
_cell.angle_gamma   90.00
#
_symmetry.space_group_name_H-M   'P 1'
#
loop_
_entity.id
_entity.type
_entity.pdbx_description
1 polymer ?
#
loop_
_entity_poly.entity_id
_entity_poly.type
_entity_poly.pdbx_seq_one_letter_code
_entity_poly.pdbx_strand_id
1 'polypeptide(L)'
;VKKVGEASRDAARVEVPFEFIMPPRDQWWTGSAAKGFEVAIGRAGATRRQLFQVGRGTAQHALVAGKTGSGKSTLLHALVTNLALTYSPDEAELFLIDFKKGVEFKMYADRRLPHARVIAIESEREFGLSVLQRLDGVLRERGDEFRRAGVNDLGGYREAKPDVKCPRILLVVDEFQEFFVEDDKLGQEAALLLDRLVRQGRAFGVHVLLGSQTIGGAYSLARTTIDQMAIRIALQCSDADAQLIFSKDNAAARLLTRPGEAIYNDGNGAVESNSLFQVAWLPDDRREQILLSLRERAAGKYPPPLVFEGSAAADVAKSVPLSALIADANAVAGPPVVWLGDPIAIREQVKFAFRQESGSNLLLLGQNEEASLALVTAGLVALAARYRTPESRFVTVFDGTPDDADTAGVLRNAANALGLPDAVVPRTEVATALTGLAGEVERRARGETDDRSPRFLFVHGLHRVRDIKKADDDFGFGKRDRVAGPGELFARIVRDGPAVGVHVVAWCDTLHNLHRAVDRD
;
A
#
# COMPACT_ATOMS: atom_id res chain seq x y z
N VAL A 1 33.64 33.14 10.44
CA VAL A 1 32.23 33.26 10.85
C VAL A 1 31.50 31.92 10.67
N LYS A 2 31.58 31.22 9.52
CA LYS A 2 30.91 29.93 9.29
C LYS A 2 31.34 28.84 10.27
N LYS A 3 32.65 28.64 10.47
CA LYS A 3 33.20 27.66 11.46
C LYS A 3 32.86 27.96 12.91
N VAL A 4 32.76 29.25 13.29
CA VAL A 4 32.35 29.65 14.63
C VAL A 4 30.86 29.44 14.82
N GLY A 5 30.04 29.63 13.79
CA GLY A 5 28.61 29.32 13.83
C GLY A 5 28.30 27.83 13.90
N GLU A 6 29.10 26.99 13.25
CA GLU A 6 28.99 25.54 13.34
C GLU A 6 29.43 25.04 14.73
N ALA A 7 30.57 25.47 15.22
CA ALA A 7 31.05 25.12 16.56
C ALA A 7 30.12 25.63 17.68
N SER A 8 29.46 26.77 17.49
CA SER A 8 28.46 27.27 18.45
C SER A 8 27.15 26.49 18.43
N ARG A 9 26.75 25.94 17.25
CA ARG A 9 25.60 25.03 17.16
C ARG A 9 25.91 23.66 17.75
N ASP A 10 27.12 23.15 17.56
CA ASP A 10 27.56 21.86 18.12
C ASP A 10 27.73 21.95 19.64
N ALA A 11 28.21 23.07 20.16
CA ALA A 11 28.33 23.30 21.62
C ALA A 11 26.96 23.41 22.33
N ALA A 12 25.88 23.73 21.61
CA ALA A 12 24.52 23.80 22.17
C ALA A 12 23.77 22.46 22.09
N ARG A 13 24.30 21.44 21.37
CA ARG A 13 23.65 20.15 21.17
C ARG A 13 24.02 19.20 22.29
N VAL A 14 23.09 18.92 23.18
CA VAL A 14 23.22 17.85 24.17
C VAL A 14 22.83 16.52 23.51
N GLU A 15 23.80 15.76 23.05
CA GLU A 15 23.54 14.44 22.49
C GLU A 15 23.55 13.37 23.59
N VAL A 16 22.51 12.56 23.59
CA VAL A 16 22.46 11.31 24.35
C VAL A 16 22.69 10.18 23.34
N PRO A 17 23.83 9.49 23.37
CA PRO A 17 24.10 8.41 22.43
C PRO A 17 23.10 7.27 22.60
N PHE A 18 22.73 6.62 21.50
CA PHE A 18 21.76 5.53 21.51
C PHE A 18 22.19 4.35 22.39
N GLU A 19 23.49 4.13 22.53
CA GLU A 19 24.11 3.13 23.42
C GLU A 19 23.69 3.27 24.88
N PHE A 20 23.33 4.50 25.31
CA PHE A 20 22.83 4.73 26.67
C PHE A 20 21.49 4.01 26.92
N ILE A 21 20.65 3.88 25.91
CA ILE A 21 19.34 3.25 26.02
C ILE A 21 19.28 1.83 25.48
N MET A 22 20.22 1.45 24.60
CA MET A 22 20.26 0.17 23.94
C MET A 22 20.48 -0.97 24.94
N PRO A 23 19.72 -2.09 24.85
CA PRO A 23 20.03 -3.27 25.64
C PRO A 23 21.35 -3.93 25.20
N PRO A 24 22.12 -4.56 26.11
CA PRO A 24 23.26 -5.38 25.74
C PRO A 24 22.87 -6.47 24.73
N ARG A 25 23.82 -6.88 23.88
CA ARG A 25 23.52 -7.80 22.76
C ARG A 25 23.01 -9.19 23.20
N ASP A 26 23.42 -9.64 24.34
CA ASP A 26 22.96 -10.89 24.99
C ASP A 26 21.51 -10.80 25.51
N GLN A 27 21.00 -9.58 25.73
CA GLN A 27 19.63 -9.31 26.14
C GLN A 27 18.68 -9.00 24.97
N TRP A 28 19.17 -9.00 23.73
CA TRP A 28 18.29 -8.80 22.59
C TRP A 28 17.26 -9.93 22.49
N TRP A 29 15.98 -9.54 22.30
CA TRP A 29 14.83 -10.46 22.18
C TRP A 29 14.54 -11.28 23.45
N THR A 30 14.98 -10.83 24.60
CA THR A 30 14.64 -11.47 25.87
C THR A 30 13.44 -10.85 26.58
N GLY A 31 12.98 -9.69 26.09
CA GLY A 31 11.82 -8.99 26.64
C GLY A 31 10.51 -9.73 26.39
N SER A 32 9.59 -9.69 27.37
CA SER A 32 8.23 -10.19 27.21
C SER A 32 7.24 -9.05 27.13
N ALA A 33 6.44 -9.02 26.07
CA ALA A 33 5.36 -8.06 25.87
C ALA A 33 4.02 -8.50 26.52
N ALA A 34 4.01 -9.50 27.39
CA ALA A 34 2.80 -9.99 28.02
C ALA A 34 2.02 -8.89 28.76
N LYS A 35 2.71 -7.99 29.45
CA LYS A 35 2.12 -6.90 30.24
C LYS A 35 2.14 -5.54 29.53
N GLY A 36 2.66 -5.46 28.31
CA GLY A 36 2.84 -4.21 27.55
C GLY A 36 4.25 -4.05 27.01
N PHE A 37 4.50 -2.95 26.32
CA PHE A 37 5.85 -2.56 25.90
C PHE A 37 6.46 -1.62 26.94
N GLU A 38 7.76 -1.79 27.17
CA GLU A 38 8.57 -0.89 27.99
C GLU A 38 9.95 -0.79 27.36
N VAL A 39 10.28 0.38 26.81
CA VAL A 39 11.57 0.63 26.17
C VAL A 39 12.09 2.01 26.50
N ALA A 40 13.40 2.15 26.68
CA ALA A 40 14.05 3.43 26.88
C ALA A 40 14.08 4.23 25.56
N ILE A 41 13.78 5.54 25.64
CA ILE A 41 13.75 6.45 24.49
C ILE A 41 14.70 7.65 24.64
N GLY A 42 15.32 7.83 25.79
CA GLY A 42 16.19 8.95 26.07
C GLY A 42 16.67 8.98 27.52
N ARG A 43 17.16 10.13 27.94
CA ARG A 43 17.71 10.37 29.27
C ARG A 43 16.95 11.48 30.00
N ALA A 44 16.43 11.16 31.18
CA ALA A 44 15.83 12.12 32.10
C ALA A 44 16.80 12.44 33.25
N GLY A 45 17.12 13.74 33.43
CA GLY A 45 18.14 14.17 34.38
C GLY A 45 19.55 13.67 34.02
N ALA A 46 20.37 13.36 35.02
CA ALA A 46 21.77 13.00 34.81
C ALA A 46 21.98 11.56 34.31
N THR A 47 21.28 10.60 34.90
CA THR A 47 21.56 9.17 34.70
C THR A 47 20.32 8.29 34.42
N ARG A 48 19.13 8.81 34.66
CA ARG A 48 17.88 8.04 34.54
C ARG A 48 17.49 7.88 33.07
N ARG A 49 17.11 6.67 32.66
CA ARG A 49 16.49 6.44 31.35
C ARG A 49 15.04 6.91 31.37
N GLN A 50 14.61 7.65 30.34
CA GLN A 50 13.20 7.88 30.08
C GLN A 50 12.61 6.66 29.39
N LEU A 51 11.62 6.07 30.02
CA LEU A 51 10.92 4.90 29.48
C LEU A 51 9.66 5.34 28.73
N PHE A 52 9.42 4.72 27.59
CA PHE A 52 8.14 4.68 26.93
C PHE A 52 7.44 3.39 27.39
N GLN A 53 6.31 3.54 28.04
CA GLN A 53 5.54 2.42 28.59
C GLN A 53 4.13 2.43 28.03
N VAL A 54 3.73 1.41 27.27
CA VAL A 54 2.38 1.29 26.70
C VAL A 54 1.82 -0.10 26.93
N GLY A 55 0.51 -0.19 27.15
CA GLY A 55 -0.19 -1.44 27.44
C GLY A 55 -0.46 -1.70 28.93
N ARG A 56 -0.13 -0.75 29.80
CA ARG A 56 -0.37 -0.86 31.26
C ARG A 56 -1.37 0.21 31.73
N GLY A 57 -2.27 -0.17 32.63
CA GLY A 57 -3.21 0.77 33.23
C GLY A 57 -3.99 1.60 32.20
N THR A 58 -3.92 2.92 32.30
CA THR A 58 -4.50 3.88 31.33
C THR A 58 -3.58 4.18 30.16
N ALA A 59 -2.27 3.87 30.26
CA ALA A 59 -1.27 4.14 29.24
C ALA A 59 -1.34 3.12 28.09
N GLN A 60 -2.34 3.28 27.21
CA GLN A 60 -2.62 2.32 26.13
C GLN A 60 -2.21 2.84 24.75
N HIS A 61 -2.25 4.14 24.54
CA HIS A 61 -1.97 4.80 23.27
C HIS A 61 -1.19 6.06 23.50
N ALA A 62 -0.43 6.50 22.48
CA ALA A 62 0.47 7.63 22.58
C ALA A 62 0.23 8.69 21.50
N LEU A 63 0.35 9.96 21.85
CA LEU A 63 0.36 11.09 20.95
C LEU A 63 1.72 11.78 21.03
N VAL A 64 2.32 12.09 19.88
CA VAL A 64 3.62 12.78 19.78
C VAL A 64 3.46 14.04 18.95
N ALA A 65 3.86 15.18 19.49
CA ALA A 65 3.87 16.45 18.74
C ALA A 65 5.25 17.08 18.75
N GLY A 66 5.61 17.71 17.61
CA GLY A 66 6.86 18.46 17.51
C GLY A 66 7.06 19.05 16.13
N LYS A 67 7.39 20.34 16.08
CA LYS A 67 7.66 21.04 14.82
C LYS A 67 8.84 20.43 14.04
N THR A 68 8.96 20.76 12.77
CA THR A 68 10.09 20.36 11.93
C THR A 68 11.43 20.71 12.60
N GLY A 69 12.35 19.75 12.66
CA GLY A 69 13.66 19.91 13.29
C GLY A 69 13.65 19.80 14.83
N SER A 70 12.52 19.55 15.48
CA SER A 70 12.44 19.37 16.93
C SER A 70 13.02 18.04 17.43
N GLY A 71 13.18 17.03 16.55
CA GLY A 71 13.67 15.70 16.89
C GLY A 71 12.58 14.63 16.96
N LYS A 72 11.37 14.88 16.40
CA LYS A 72 10.27 13.90 16.34
C LYS A 72 10.71 12.60 15.65
N SER A 73 11.29 12.69 14.45
CA SER A 73 11.81 11.53 13.72
C SER A 73 12.88 10.77 14.50
N THR A 74 13.79 11.49 15.16
CA THR A 74 14.80 10.88 16.05
C THR A 74 14.15 10.08 17.19
N LEU A 75 13.09 10.61 17.79
CA LEU A 75 12.31 9.89 18.82
C LEU A 75 11.66 8.62 18.26
N LEU A 76 11.03 8.72 17.09
CA LEU A 76 10.40 7.55 16.46
C LEU A 76 11.43 6.47 16.11
N HIS A 77 12.60 6.85 15.58
CA HIS A 77 13.69 5.91 15.30
C HIS A 77 14.25 5.26 16.57
N ALA A 78 14.48 6.04 17.63
CA ALA A 78 14.95 5.53 18.90
C ALA A 78 13.95 4.52 19.49
N LEU A 79 12.65 4.85 19.44
CA LEU A 79 11.58 3.99 19.93
C LEU A 79 11.48 2.68 19.13
N VAL A 80 11.31 2.77 17.80
CA VAL A 80 11.13 1.62 16.92
C VAL A 80 12.33 0.68 16.99
N THR A 81 13.54 1.22 16.92
CA THR A 81 14.77 0.42 16.95
C THR A 81 14.97 -0.24 18.31
N ASN A 82 14.76 0.49 19.42
CA ASN A 82 14.93 -0.07 20.76
C ASN A 82 13.86 -1.10 21.11
N LEU A 83 12.62 -0.92 20.60
CA LEU A 83 11.56 -1.93 20.71
C LEU A 83 11.96 -3.22 19.96
N ALA A 84 12.47 -3.08 18.74
CA ALA A 84 12.92 -4.21 17.93
C ALA A 84 14.15 -4.93 18.52
N LEU A 85 14.99 -4.25 19.29
CA LEU A 85 16.08 -4.86 20.04
C LEU A 85 15.60 -5.62 21.29
N THR A 86 14.63 -5.05 21.99
CA THR A 86 14.15 -5.56 23.28
C THR A 86 13.27 -6.80 23.11
N TYR A 87 12.32 -6.75 22.18
CA TYR A 87 11.34 -7.81 21.96
C TYR A 87 11.64 -8.59 20.69
N SER A 88 11.32 -9.88 20.66
CA SER A 88 11.37 -10.66 19.41
C SER A 88 10.13 -10.35 18.53
N PRO A 89 10.16 -10.71 17.22
CA PRO A 89 8.96 -10.58 16.37
C PRO A 89 7.78 -11.46 16.84
N ASP A 90 8.01 -12.48 17.67
CA ASP A 90 6.96 -13.28 18.29
C ASP A 90 6.26 -12.53 19.45
N GLU A 91 6.92 -11.52 20.00
CA GLU A 91 6.42 -10.67 21.08
C GLU A 91 5.84 -9.34 20.57
N ALA A 92 6.42 -8.77 19.50
CA ALA A 92 6.11 -7.45 19.00
C ALA A 92 6.00 -7.39 17.47
N GLU A 93 4.91 -6.81 16.98
CA GLU A 93 4.71 -6.47 15.56
C GLU A 93 4.53 -4.97 15.38
N LEU A 94 5.07 -4.46 14.28
CA LEU A 94 5.05 -3.05 13.93
C LEU A 94 4.29 -2.82 12.63
N PHE A 95 3.44 -1.78 12.64
CA PHE A 95 2.82 -1.20 11.46
C PHE A 95 3.28 0.26 11.42
N LEU A 96 4.01 0.64 10.37
CA LEU A 96 4.66 1.94 10.25
C LEU A 96 4.07 2.68 9.06
N ILE A 97 3.47 3.85 9.29
CA ILE A 97 2.87 4.70 8.25
C ILE A 97 3.51 6.07 8.32
N ASP A 98 4.03 6.54 7.19
CA ASP A 98 4.51 7.90 6.98
C ASP A 98 3.76 8.52 5.80
N PHE A 99 2.99 9.59 6.07
CA PHE A 99 2.24 10.32 5.04
C PHE A 99 3.04 11.44 4.40
N LYS A 100 4.15 11.84 5.01
CA LYS A 100 4.97 12.92 4.51
C LYS A 100 5.86 12.43 3.36
N LYS A 101 6.18 13.32 2.43
CA LYS A 101 7.24 13.13 1.42
C LYS A 101 8.63 13.04 2.08
N GLY A 102 8.74 12.23 3.10
CA GLY A 102 9.94 11.92 3.85
C GLY A 102 10.19 10.43 3.78
N VAL A 103 11.44 10.04 3.91
CA VAL A 103 11.88 8.64 3.86
C VAL A 103 12.05 8.06 5.26
N GLU A 104 11.25 8.53 6.24
CA GLU A 104 11.46 8.20 7.66
C GLU A 104 11.53 6.69 7.90
N PHE A 105 10.63 5.92 7.31
CA PHE A 105 10.62 4.47 7.52
C PHE A 105 11.27 3.67 6.39
N LYS A 106 11.85 4.31 5.37
CA LYS A 106 12.45 3.64 4.21
C LYS A 106 13.55 2.65 4.60
N MET A 107 14.43 3.04 5.51
CA MET A 107 15.53 2.17 5.95
C MET A 107 15.01 0.86 6.59
N TYR A 108 13.88 0.89 7.29
CA TYR A 108 13.27 -0.32 7.87
C TYR A 108 12.71 -1.25 6.79
N ALA A 109 12.20 -0.68 5.69
CA ALA A 109 11.75 -1.44 4.53
C ALA A 109 12.94 -2.06 3.78
N ASP A 110 13.96 -1.26 3.44
CA ASP A 110 15.15 -1.69 2.71
C ASP A 110 15.91 -2.80 3.44
N ARG A 111 16.01 -2.71 4.76
CA ARG A 111 16.69 -3.69 5.61
C ARG A 111 15.76 -4.80 6.09
N ARG A 112 14.47 -4.79 5.68
CA ARG A 112 13.45 -5.80 5.97
C ARG A 112 13.38 -6.10 7.47
N LEU A 113 13.04 -5.08 8.27
CA LEU A 113 12.89 -5.21 9.72
C LEU A 113 11.96 -6.39 10.05
N PRO A 114 12.42 -7.43 10.78
CA PRO A 114 11.64 -8.66 11.00
C PRO A 114 10.34 -8.44 11.79
N HIS A 115 10.24 -7.37 12.56
CA HIS A 115 9.07 -6.98 13.35
C HIS A 115 7.98 -6.30 12.52
N ALA A 116 8.37 -5.68 11.39
CA ALA A 116 7.43 -4.93 10.58
C ALA A 116 6.54 -5.86 9.76
N ARG A 117 5.22 -5.63 9.81
CA ARG A 117 4.23 -6.29 8.96
C ARG A 117 3.83 -5.42 7.79
N VAL A 118 3.73 -4.12 8.03
CA VAL A 118 3.43 -3.11 7.01
C VAL A 118 4.35 -1.92 7.21
N ILE A 119 4.92 -1.42 6.12
CA ILE A 119 5.65 -0.15 6.08
C ILE A 119 5.11 0.65 4.88
N ALA A 120 4.50 1.79 5.17
CA ALA A 120 3.98 2.73 4.19
C ALA A 120 4.86 3.99 4.17
N ILE A 121 5.42 4.30 3.00
CA ILE A 121 6.34 5.41 2.75
C ILE A 121 5.69 6.33 1.75
N GLU A 122 5.64 7.64 2.02
CA GLU A 122 4.90 8.61 1.19
C GLU A 122 3.48 8.11 0.90
N SER A 123 2.80 7.68 1.96
CA SER A 123 1.57 6.91 1.83
C SER A 123 0.43 7.76 1.28
N GLU A 124 -0.34 7.15 0.39
CA GLU A 124 -1.67 7.65 0.05
C GLU A 124 -2.64 7.39 1.22
N ARG A 125 -3.64 8.26 1.37
CA ARG A 125 -4.67 8.16 2.43
C ARG A 125 -5.42 6.83 2.37
N GLU A 126 -5.67 6.31 1.17
CA GLU A 126 -6.33 5.04 0.89
C GLU A 126 -5.53 3.85 1.45
N PHE A 127 -4.19 3.87 1.27
CA PHE A 127 -3.36 2.82 1.83
C PHE A 127 -3.36 2.87 3.36
N GLY A 128 -3.19 4.07 3.94
CA GLY A 128 -3.32 4.27 5.37
C GLY A 128 -4.64 3.76 5.92
N LEU A 129 -5.76 4.07 5.26
CA LEU A 129 -7.09 3.56 5.62
C LEU A 129 -7.13 2.03 5.58
N SER A 130 -6.53 1.40 4.57
CA SER A 130 -6.50 -0.07 4.46
C SER A 130 -5.69 -0.73 5.60
N VAL A 131 -4.67 -0.05 6.13
CA VAL A 131 -3.95 -0.49 7.33
C VAL A 131 -4.85 -0.46 8.55
N LEU A 132 -5.65 0.61 8.74
CA LEU A 132 -6.63 0.69 9.83
C LEU A 132 -7.69 -0.41 9.71
N GLN A 133 -8.21 -0.67 8.50
CA GLN A 133 -9.16 -1.75 8.21
C GLN A 133 -8.55 -3.12 8.53
N ARG A 134 -7.28 -3.36 8.18
CA ARG A 134 -6.56 -4.60 8.50
C ARG A 134 -6.46 -4.78 10.02
N LEU A 135 -6.12 -3.73 10.77
CA LEU A 135 -6.03 -3.79 12.23
C LEU A 135 -7.40 -3.98 12.89
N ASP A 136 -8.47 -3.39 12.35
CA ASP A 136 -9.85 -3.66 12.78
C ASP A 136 -10.22 -5.13 12.55
N GLY A 137 -9.78 -5.73 11.44
CA GLY A 137 -9.87 -7.16 11.20
C GLY A 137 -9.17 -7.99 12.29
N VAL A 138 -7.95 -7.60 12.67
CA VAL A 138 -7.19 -8.25 13.76
C VAL A 138 -7.95 -8.18 15.09
N LEU A 139 -8.61 -7.05 15.41
CA LEU A 139 -9.43 -6.96 16.63
C LEU A 139 -10.56 -8.00 16.63
N ARG A 140 -11.22 -8.18 15.48
CA ARG A 140 -12.32 -9.17 15.34
C ARG A 140 -11.79 -10.60 15.42
N GLU A 141 -10.74 -10.92 14.67
CA GLU A 141 -10.08 -12.22 14.66
C GLU A 141 -9.66 -12.62 16.09
N ARG A 142 -8.96 -11.74 16.80
CA ARG A 142 -8.56 -11.95 18.21
C ARG A 142 -9.76 -12.05 19.15
N GLY A 143 -10.81 -11.25 18.93
CA GLY A 143 -12.03 -11.33 19.71
C GLY A 143 -12.71 -12.69 19.63
N ASP A 144 -12.74 -13.29 18.44
CA ASP A 144 -13.27 -14.63 18.23
C ASP A 144 -12.39 -15.72 18.85
N GLU A 145 -11.06 -15.59 18.72
CA GLU A 145 -10.10 -16.51 19.31
C GLU A 145 -10.13 -16.48 20.85
N PHE A 146 -10.15 -15.28 21.44
CA PHE A 146 -10.19 -15.11 22.89
C PHE A 146 -11.49 -15.66 23.48
N ARG A 147 -12.63 -15.43 22.80
CA ARG A 147 -13.92 -15.99 23.18
C ARG A 147 -13.91 -17.53 23.14
N ARG A 148 -13.31 -18.14 22.10
CA ARG A 148 -13.15 -19.61 22.01
C ARG A 148 -12.24 -20.17 23.11
N ALA A 149 -11.25 -19.39 23.54
CA ALA A 149 -10.36 -19.77 24.63
C ALA A 149 -10.92 -19.46 26.02
N GLY A 150 -12.08 -18.78 26.12
CA GLY A 150 -12.73 -18.42 27.40
C GLY A 150 -12.00 -17.31 28.15
N VAL A 151 -11.30 -16.42 27.43
CA VAL A 151 -10.50 -15.33 28.01
C VAL A 151 -10.93 -13.97 27.46
N ASN A 152 -10.59 -12.87 28.15
CA ASN A 152 -11.05 -11.54 27.81
C ASN A 152 -9.96 -10.63 27.23
N ASP A 153 -8.69 -11.01 27.34
CA ASP A 153 -7.58 -10.18 26.89
C ASP A 153 -6.36 -11.01 26.42
N LEU A 154 -5.39 -10.31 25.83
CA LEU A 154 -4.17 -10.89 25.30
C LEU A 154 -3.34 -11.63 26.38
N GLY A 155 -3.30 -11.10 27.61
CA GLY A 155 -2.56 -11.75 28.71
C GLY A 155 -3.13 -13.11 29.01
N GLY A 156 -4.45 -13.17 29.26
CA GLY A 156 -5.17 -14.43 29.50
C GLY A 156 -5.08 -15.39 28.31
N TYR A 157 -5.09 -14.88 27.07
CA TYR A 157 -4.95 -15.73 25.89
C TYR A 157 -3.57 -16.39 25.81
N ARG A 158 -2.49 -15.64 26.06
CA ARG A 158 -1.14 -16.19 26.09
C ARG A 158 -0.92 -17.21 27.20
N GLU A 159 -1.58 -17.03 28.36
CA GLU A 159 -1.56 -18.01 29.46
C GLU A 159 -2.34 -19.28 29.09
N ALA A 160 -3.50 -19.14 28.46
CA ALA A 160 -4.33 -20.27 28.04
C ALA A 160 -3.78 -21.03 26.82
N LYS A 161 -2.99 -20.38 25.97
CA LYS A 161 -2.45 -20.91 24.72
C LYS A 161 -0.97 -20.55 24.57
N PRO A 162 -0.07 -21.06 25.43
CA PRO A 162 1.36 -20.68 25.43
C PRO A 162 2.10 -21.05 24.15
N ASP A 163 1.64 -22.07 23.42
CA ASP A 163 2.24 -22.51 22.15
C ASP A 163 1.82 -21.65 20.95
N VAL A 164 0.79 -20.81 21.11
CA VAL A 164 0.29 -19.93 20.05
C VAL A 164 0.91 -18.55 20.16
N LYS A 165 1.62 -18.14 19.14
CA LYS A 165 2.23 -16.82 19.09
C LYS A 165 1.14 -15.77 18.83
N CYS A 166 0.99 -14.85 19.77
CA CYS A 166 0.08 -13.71 19.63
C CYS A 166 0.82 -12.43 20.03
N PRO A 167 1.58 -11.83 19.10
CA PRO A 167 2.40 -10.65 19.39
C PRO A 167 1.54 -9.44 19.70
N ARG A 168 2.07 -8.55 20.55
CA ARG A 168 1.49 -7.23 20.75
C ARG A 168 1.80 -6.36 19.53
N ILE A 169 0.87 -5.51 19.11
CA ILE A 169 0.99 -4.68 17.91
C ILE A 169 1.16 -3.22 18.31
N LEU A 170 2.13 -2.53 17.68
CA LEU A 170 2.24 -1.09 17.72
C LEU A 170 2.06 -0.51 16.32
N LEU A 171 0.96 0.21 16.12
CA LEU A 171 0.75 1.07 14.96
C LEU A 171 1.42 2.42 15.22
N VAL A 172 2.35 2.83 14.37
CA VAL A 172 2.97 4.15 14.36
C VAL A 172 2.52 4.87 13.10
N VAL A 173 1.85 6.00 13.26
CA VAL A 173 1.42 6.85 12.14
C VAL A 173 2.10 8.20 12.30
N ASP A 174 3.04 8.53 11.43
CA ASP A 174 3.60 9.87 11.36
C ASP A 174 2.77 10.75 10.44
N GLU A 175 2.58 12.01 10.84
CA GLU A 175 1.71 13.02 10.21
C GLU A 175 0.25 12.52 10.03
N PHE A 176 -0.32 11.96 11.11
CA PHE A 176 -1.66 11.35 11.08
C PHE A 176 -2.78 12.32 10.65
N GLN A 177 -2.58 13.65 10.77
CA GLN A 177 -3.54 14.64 10.31
C GLN A 177 -3.81 14.58 8.81
N GLU A 178 -2.90 13.97 8.03
CA GLU A 178 -3.09 13.77 6.59
C GLU A 178 -4.34 12.91 6.27
N PHE A 179 -4.78 12.05 7.18
CA PHE A 179 -6.07 11.38 7.03
C PHE A 179 -7.25 12.35 6.89
N PHE A 180 -7.12 13.56 7.43
CA PHE A 180 -8.20 14.51 7.67
C PHE A 180 -8.05 15.82 6.90
N VAL A 181 -7.18 15.89 5.91
CA VAL A 181 -6.99 17.08 5.06
C VAL A 181 -8.22 17.41 4.22
N GLU A 182 -9.06 16.42 3.94
CA GLU A 182 -10.32 16.56 3.22
C GLU A 182 -11.48 16.05 4.09
N ASP A 183 -12.60 16.76 4.06
CA ASP A 183 -13.84 16.31 4.71
C ASP A 183 -14.63 15.40 3.76
N ASP A 184 -14.17 14.16 3.67
CA ASP A 184 -14.70 13.15 2.77
C ASP A 184 -15.03 11.84 3.51
N LYS A 185 -15.57 10.86 2.78
CA LYS A 185 -15.90 9.54 3.32
C LYS A 185 -14.68 8.80 3.87
N LEU A 186 -13.50 9.00 3.27
CA LEU A 186 -12.26 8.37 3.69
C LEU A 186 -11.84 8.89 5.07
N GLY A 187 -11.80 10.21 5.26
CA GLY A 187 -11.50 10.81 6.56
C GLY A 187 -12.47 10.38 7.66
N GLN A 188 -13.77 10.32 7.34
CA GLN A 188 -14.80 9.87 8.27
C GLN A 188 -14.60 8.39 8.66
N GLU A 189 -14.30 7.51 7.71
CA GLU A 189 -14.04 6.09 7.97
C GLU A 189 -12.73 5.92 8.77
N ALA A 190 -11.67 6.66 8.45
CA ALA A 190 -10.43 6.65 9.20
C ALA A 190 -10.64 7.08 10.66
N ALA A 191 -11.45 8.12 10.90
CA ALA A 191 -11.80 8.56 12.26
C ALA A 191 -12.53 7.47 13.06
N LEU A 192 -13.52 6.80 12.45
CA LEU A 192 -14.25 5.70 13.08
C LEU A 192 -13.35 4.51 13.42
N LEU A 193 -12.45 4.14 12.52
CA LEU A 193 -11.52 3.03 12.74
C LEU A 193 -10.48 3.36 13.80
N LEU A 194 -9.91 4.57 13.78
CA LEU A 194 -8.99 5.03 14.84
C LEU A 194 -9.68 5.07 16.20
N ASP A 195 -10.92 5.59 16.30
CA ASP A 195 -11.67 5.59 17.54
C ASP A 195 -11.88 4.16 18.06
N ARG A 196 -12.22 3.21 17.18
CA ARG A 196 -12.38 1.80 17.55
C ARG A 196 -11.06 1.17 18.01
N LEU A 197 -9.97 1.37 17.29
CA LEU A 197 -8.65 0.86 17.68
C LEU A 197 -8.21 1.40 19.04
N VAL A 198 -8.42 2.69 19.28
CA VAL A 198 -8.06 3.33 20.55
C VAL A 198 -8.94 2.85 21.71
N ARG A 199 -10.24 2.63 21.51
CA ARG A 199 -11.14 2.16 22.57
C ARG A 199 -11.02 0.66 22.87
N GLN A 200 -10.83 -0.15 21.86
CA GLN A 200 -10.87 -1.62 21.98
C GLN A 200 -9.49 -2.27 21.95
N GLY A 201 -8.49 -1.64 21.33
CA GLY A 201 -7.16 -2.20 21.12
C GLY A 201 -6.48 -2.73 22.38
N ARG A 202 -6.77 -2.10 23.54
CA ARG A 202 -6.21 -2.51 24.84
C ARG A 202 -6.35 -4.01 25.11
N ALA A 203 -7.57 -4.54 25.02
CA ALA A 203 -7.84 -5.93 25.31
C ALA A 203 -7.13 -6.88 24.34
N PHE A 204 -7.01 -6.45 23.10
CA PHE A 204 -6.43 -7.25 22.02
C PHE A 204 -4.92 -7.02 21.81
N GLY A 205 -4.29 -6.19 22.65
CA GLY A 205 -2.85 -5.90 22.54
C GLY A 205 -2.48 -5.08 21.30
N VAL A 206 -3.39 -4.23 20.82
CA VAL A 206 -3.15 -3.29 19.72
C VAL A 206 -3.02 -1.89 20.29
N HIS A 207 -1.88 -1.26 20.04
CA HIS A 207 -1.55 0.08 20.53
C HIS A 207 -1.31 1.02 19.36
N VAL A 208 -1.66 2.28 19.53
CA VAL A 208 -1.54 3.33 18.50
C VAL A 208 -0.65 4.44 19.02
N LEU A 209 0.33 4.85 18.21
CA LEU A 209 1.13 6.03 18.38
C LEU A 209 0.88 6.96 17.18
N LEU A 210 0.32 8.13 17.42
CA LEU A 210 0.09 9.16 16.42
C LEU A 210 1.13 10.26 16.54
N GLY A 211 1.86 10.53 15.47
CA GLY A 211 2.82 11.62 15.36
C GLY A 211 2.29 12.74 14.49
N SER A 212 2.57 14.00 14.87
CA SER A 212 2.20 15.16 14.07
C SER A 212 3.19 16.31 14.28
N GLN A 213 3.33 17.16 13.27
CA GLN A 213 4.02 18.45 13.43
C GLN A 213 3.07 19.50 13.99
N THR A 214 1.77 19.43 13.68
CA THR A 214 0.72 20.28 14.22
C THR A 214 -0.54 19.47 14.47
N ILE A 215 -1.09 19.57 15.67
CA ILE A 215 -2.31 18.86 16.05
C ILE A 215 -3.55 19.59 15.52
N GLY A 216 -3.43 20.91 15.29
CA GLY A 216 -4.53 21.77 14.85
C GLY A 216 -5.17 21.40 13.51
N GLY A 217 -4.52 20.54 12.68
CA GLY A 217 -5.05 20.09 11.40
C GLY A 217 -6.01 18.88 11.47
N ALA A 218 -6.13 18.23 12.61
CA ALA A 218 -6.94 17.01 12.77
C ALA A 218 -8.36 17.29 13.25
N TYR A 219 -9.08 18.20 12.60
CA TYR A 219 -10.42 18.66 13.03
C TYR A 219 -11.48 17.56 13.02
N SER A 220 -11.37 16.58 12.14
CA SER A 220 -12.35 15.49 12.00
C SER A 220 -12.13 14.35 12.99
N LEU A 221 -10.97 14.27 13.66
CA LEU A 221 -10.75 13.30 14.70
C LEU A 221 -11.44 13.77 16.00
N ALA A 222 -12.36 12.96 16.51
CA ALA A 222 -13.10 13.31 17.71
C ALA A 222 -12.14 13.59 18.87
N ARG A 223 -12.35 14.69 19.57
CA ARG A 223 -11.54 15.04 20.75
C ARG A 223 -11.53 13.91 21.79
N THR A 224 -12.64 13.19 21.89
CA THR A 224 -12.78 12.01 22.76
C THR A 224 -11.78 10.90 22.42
N THR A 225 -11.38 10.75 21.15
CA THR A 225 -10.36 9.77 20.73
C THR A 225 -8.96 10.22 21.17
N ILE A 226 -8.65 11.51 21.01
CA ILE A 226 -7.40 12.10 21.51
C ILE A 226 -7.31 11.99 23.03
N ASP A 227 -8.41 12.20 23.74
CA ASP A 227 -8.48 12.12 25.21
C ASP A 227 -8.24 10.68 25.74
N GLN A 228 -8.45 9.64 24.93
CA GLN A 228 -8.09 8.25 25.26
C GLN A 228 -6.57 7.97 25.14
N MET A 229 -5.80 8.86 24.51
CA MET A 229 -4.36 8.73 24.35
C MET A 229 -3.65 9.31 25.57
N ALA A 230 -3.50 8.49 26.62
CA ALA A 230 -2.98 8.94 27.92
C ALA A 230 -1.49 9.33 27.88
N ILE A 231 -0.69 8.67 27.00
CA ILE A 231 0.72 9.01 26.84
C ILE A 231 0.81 10.16 25.85
N ARG A 232 1.44 11.24 26.27
CA ARG A 232 1.63 12.45 25.47
C ARG A 232 3.08 12.87 25.52
N ILE A 233 3.70 12.97 24.34
CA ILE A 233 5.10 13.37 24.22
C ILE A 233 5.15 14.63 23.36
N ALA A 234 5.63 15.71 23.93
CA ALA A 234 5.84 16.95 23.20
C ALA A 234 7.33 17.28 23.10
N LEU A 235 7.77 17.50 21.88
CA LEU A 235 9.01 18.18 21.57
C LEU A 235 8.70 19.69 21.38
N GLN A 236 9.68 20.46 20.89
CA GLN A 236 9.43 21.86 20.61
C GLN A 236 8.26 22.04 19.65
N CYS A 237 7.21 22.75 20.05
CA CYS A 237 6.00 23.01 19.27
C CYS A 237 5.49 24.44 19.50
N SER A 238 4.42 24.82 18.78
CA SER A 238 3.74 26.10 18.98
C SER A 238 2.99 26.14 20.31
N ASP A 239 2.64 27.35 20.78
CA ASP A 239 1.81 27.52 21.99
C ASP A 239 0.45 26.82 21.85
N ALA A 240 -0.16 26.92 20.66
CA ALA A 240 -1.43 26.27 20.35
C ALA A 240 -1.31 24.74 20.40
N ASP A 241 -0.29 24.16 19.79
CA ASP A 241 -0.06 22.72 19.82
C ASP A 241 0.29 22.22 21.23
N ALA A 242 1.04 23.01 22.02
CA ALA A 242 1.36 22.66 23.41
C ALA A 242 0.08 22.51 24.27
N GLN A 243 -0.90 23.41 24.07
CA GLN A 243 -2.18 23.33 24.76
C GLN A 243 -3.07 22.18 24.23
N LEU A 244 -2.95 21.84 22.96
CA LEU A 244 -3.71 20.73 22.35
C LEU A 244 -3.16 19.37 22.76
N ILE A 245 -1.81 19.23 22.86
CA ILE A 245 -1.20 17.96 23.22
C ILE A 245 -1.34 17.65 24.71
N PHE A 246 -1.19 18.63 25.58
CA PHE A 246 -1.31 18.42 27.03
C PHE A 246 -2.69 18.85 27.55
N SER A 247 -2.80 20.11 27.99
CA SER A 247 -4.02 20.75 28.45
C SER A 247 -3.86 22.27 28.41
N LYS A 248 -4.94 23.01 28.57
CA LYS A 248 -4.91 24.48 28.62
C LYS A 248 -3.99 25.00 29.73
N ASP A 249 -3.84 24.25 30.81
CA ASP A 249 -3.05 24.63 31.98
C ASP A 249 -1.60 24.15 31.90
N ASN A 250 -1.27 23.30 30.88
CA ASN A 250 0.06 22.73 30.70
C ASN A 250 0.67 23.18 29.37
N ALA A 251 1.29 24.34 29.37
CA ALA A 251 2.01 24.90 28.21
C ALA A 251 3.53 24.68 28.30
N ALA A 252 4.01 23.70 29.07
CA ALA A 252 5.42 23.48 29.32
C ALA A 252 6.25 23.22 28.04
N ALA A 253 5.66 22.58 27.01
CA ALA A 253 6.35 22.28 25.75
C ALA A 253 6.81 23.52 24.98
N ARG A 254 6.19 24.68 25.17
CA ARG A 254 6.64 25.96 24.57
C ARG A 254 8.03 26.41 25.03
N LEU A 255 8.44 25.96 26.22
CA LEU A 255 9.70 26.30 26.82
C LEU A 255 10.89 25.48 26.33
N LEU A 256 10.61 24.42 25.55
CA LEU A 256 11.63 23.59 24.96
C LEU A 256 12.35 24.37 23.85
N THR A 257 13.65 24.46 23.94
CA THR A 257 14.47 25.29 23.03
C THR A 257 15.48 24.51 22.23
N ARG A 258 15.79 23.28 22.66
CA ARG A 258 16.84 22.46 22.04
C ARG A 258 16.24 21.30 21.21
N PRO A 259 16.83 20.97 20.06
CA PRO A 259 16.45 19.78 19.33
C PRO A 259 16.60 18.51 20.19
N GLY A 260 15.60 17.63 20.14
CA GLY A 260 15.57 16.40 20.92
C GLY A 260 15.23 16.58 22.41
N GLU A 261 15.07 17.79 22.90
CA GLU A 261 14.49 18.05 24.22
C GLU A 261 12.98 17.81 24.16
N ALA A 262 12.44 17.02 25.09
CA ALA A 262 11.06 16.60 25.08
C ALA A 262 10.46 16.45 26.48
N ILE A 263 9.15 16.53 26.57
CA ILE A 263 8.37 16.22 27.76
C ILE A 263 7.57 14.96 27.52
N TYR A 264 7.76 13.96 28.36
CA TYR A 264 6.93 12.77 28.47
C TYR A 264 5.88 12.98 29.56
N ASN A 265 4.63 12.66 29.27
CA ASN A 265 3.51 12.78 30.19
C ASN A 265 2.59 11.58 29.99
N ASP A 266 2.34 10.82 31.03
CA ASP A 266 1.44 9.65 31.07
C ASP A 266 0.17 9.87 31.92
N GLY A 267 -0.03 11.09 32.38
CA GLY A 267 -1.18 11.54 33.16
C GLY A 267 -2.18 12.39 32.36
N ASN A 268 -2.46 12.06 31.10
CA ASN A 268 -3.40 12.79 30.25
C ASN A 268 -3.11 14.30 30.11
N GLY A 269 -1.85 14.69 30.18
CA GLY A 269 -1.43 16.08 30.04
C GLY A 269 -1.41 16.89 31.34
N ALA A 270 -1.65 16.29 32.50
CA ALA A 270 -1.54 16.99 33.80
C ALA A 270 -0.09 17.44 34.05
N VAL A 271 0.09 18.65 34.60
CA VAL A 271 1.41 19.27 34.80
C VAL A 271 2.31 18.42 35.69
N GLU A 272 1.74 17.79 36.72
CA GLU A 272 2.44 16.98 37.70
C GLU A 272 3.06 15.70 37.10
N SER A 273 2.55 15.27 35.96
CA SER A 273 3.04 14.08 35.23
C SER A 273 4.12 14.42 34.19
N ASN A 274 4.55 15.65 34.10
CA ASN A 274 5.59 16.05 33.15
C ASN A 274 6.97 15.50 33.56
N SER A 275 7.61 14.76 32.66
CA SER A 275 9.00 14.32 32.78
C SER A 275 9.83 14.89 31.63
N LEU A 276 10.68 15.86 31.94
CA LEU A 276 11.61 16.43 30.96
C LEU A 276 12.74 15.45 30.66
N PHE A 277 13.02 15.22 29.38
CA PHE A 277 14.09 14.32 28.94
C PHE A 277 14.73 14.76 27.63
N GLN A 278 15.91 14.22 27.33
CA GLN A 278 16.59 14.36 26.05
C GLN A 278 16.46 13.03 25.29
N VAL A 279 15.95 13.08 24.07
CA VAL A 279 15.83 11.94 23.15
C VAL A 279 17.21 11.39 22.82
N ALA A 280 17.33 10.06 22.76
CA ALA A 280 18.57 9.42 22.34
C ALA A 280 18.79 9.60 20.83
N TRP A 281 20.02 9.96 20.45
CA TRP A 281 20.43 10.12 19.08
C TRP A 281 20.92 8.78 18.49
N LEU A 282 20.28 8.35 17.41
CA LEU A 282 20.62 7.15 16.66
C LEU A 282 21.10 7.57 15.26
N PRO A 283 22.41 7.58 14.98
CA PRO A 283 22.96 7.83 13.65
C PRO A 283 22.45 6.81 12.62
N ASP A 284 22.33 7.22 11.35
CA ASP A 284 21.79 6.38 10.29
C ASP A 284 22.64 5.14 10.03
N ASP A 285 23.96 5.29 10.00
CA ASP A 285 24.91 4.17 9.86
C ASP A 285 24.79 3.15 11.00
N ARG A 286 24.61 3.66 12.21
CA ARG A 286 24.40 2.81 13.39
C ARG A 286 23.05 2.10 13.35
N ARG A 287 22.00 2.80 12.94
CA ARG A 287 20.67 2.21 12.74
C ARG A 287 20.72 1.10 11.71
N GLU A 288 21.39 1.33 10.57
CA GLU A 288 21.57 0.34 9.52
C GLU A 288 22.25 -0.93 10.03
N GLN A 289 23.37 -0.80 10.76
CA GLN A 289 24.09 -1.93 11.37
C GLN A 289 23.19 -2.76 12.30
N ILE A 290 22.39 -2.08 13.13
CA ILE A 290 21.44 -2.74 14.02
C ILE A 290 20.38 -3.51 13.23
N LEU A 291 19.80 -2.91 12.21
CA LEU A 291 18.76 -3.53 11.37
C LEU A 291 19.30 -4.77 10.64
N LEU A 292 20.53 -4.71 10.10
CA LEU A 292 21.19 -5.87 9.50
C LEU A 292 21.38 -7.00 10.52
N SER A 293 21.86 -6.67 11.73
CA SER A 293 22.03 -7.67 12.79
C SER A 293 20.70 -8.31 13.25
N LEU A 294 19.61 -7.52 13.29
CA LEU A 294 18.27 -8.04 13.60
C LEU A 294 17.76 -8.98 12.50
N ARG A 295 18.01 -8.63 11.24
CA ARG A 295 17.65 -9.47 10.09
C ARG A 295 18.43 -10.80 10.10
N GLU A 296 19.73 -10.75 10.37
CA GLU A 296 20.56 -11.96 10.53
C GLU A 296 20.05 -12.84 11.67
N ARG A 297 19.73 -12.22 12.83
CA ARG A 297 19.17 -12.94 13.99
C ARG A 297 17.83 -13.61 13.67
N ALA A 298 17.01 -12.98 12.82
CA ALA A 298 15.75 -13.54 12.36
C ALA A 298 15.92 -14.80 11.48
N ALA A 299 17.07 -14.96 10.82
CA ALA A 299 17.41 -16.12 10.00
C ALA A 299 16.31 -16.54 9.00
N GLY A 300 15.56 -15.58 8.45
CA GLY A 300 14.47 -15.83 7.48
C GLY A 300 13.20 -16.45 8.07
N LYS A 301 13.07 -16.56 9.40
CA LYS A 301 11.88 -17.16 10.05
C LYS A 301 10.60 -16.34 9.92
N TYR A 302 10.73 -15.04 9.65
CA TYR A 302 9.60 -14.12 9.61
C TYR A 302 9.37 -13.62 8.18
N PRO A 303 8.11 -13.44 7.76
CA PRO A 303 7.81 -12.94 6.43
C PRO A 303 8.35 -11.50 6.29
N PRO A 304 8.75 -11.10 5.08
CA PRO A 304 9.12 -9.72 4.81
C PRO A 304 7.92 -8.79 5.04
N PRO A 305 8.16 -7.51 5.39
CA PRO A 305 7.09 -6.55 5.50
C PRO A 305 6.40 -6.33 4.15
N LEU A 306 5.10 -6.07 4.17
CA LEU A 306 4.40 -5.45 3.06
C LEU A 306 4.86 -3.99 2.99
N VAL A 307 5.53 -3.61 1.91
CA VAL A 307 6.02 -2.24 1.69
C VAL A 307 5.14 -1.57 0.65
N PHE A 308 4.62 -0.40 0.99
CA PHE A 308 3.96 0.51 0.06
C PHE A 308 4.79 1.78 -0.06
N GLU A 309 5.12 2.17 -1.28
CA GLU A 309 5.83 3.41 -1.61
C GLU A 309 4.97 4.18 -2.61
N GLY A 310 4.31 5.25 -2.14
CA GLY A 310 3.28 5.96 -2.91
C GLY A 310 3.80 6.62 -4.19
N SER A 311 5.09 6.98 -4.23
CA SER A 311 5.75 7.55 -5.42
C SER A 311 6.29 6.51 -6.40
N ALA A 312 6.32 5.22 -6.03
CA ALA A 312 6.90 4.17 -6.87
C ALA A 312 5.91 3.71 -7.95
N ALA A 313 6.36 3.68 -9.20
CA ALA A 313 5.61 3.05 -10.27
C ALA A 313 5.55 1.53 -10.05
N ALA A 314 4.40 0.91 -10.40
CA ALA A 314 4.26 -0.54 -10.38
C ALA A 314 5.28 -1.19 -11.34
N ASP A 315 5.97 -2.21 -10.86
CA ASP A 315 7.00 -2.94 -11.61
C ASP A 315 6.49 -4.36 -11.91
N VAL A 316 6.22 -4.62 -13.17
CA VAL A 316 5.73 -5.92 -13.66
C VAL A 316 6.67 -7.07 -13.26
N ALA A 317 7.99 -6.84 -13.23
CA ALA A 317 8.98 -7.85 -12.83
C ALA A 317 8.85 -8.27 -11.35
N LYS A 318 8.25 -7.43 -10.51
CA LYS A 318 7.98 -7.72 -9.10
C LYS A 318 6.62 -8.38 -8.84
N SER A 319 5.80 -8.56 -9.88
CA SER A 319 4.50 -9.22 -9.74
C SER A 319 4.67 -10.69 -9.37
N VAL A 320 4.38 -11.02 -8.12
CA VAL A 320 4.48 -12.39 -7.60
C VAL A 320 3.56 -13.35 -8.35
N PRO A 321 2.25 -13.05 -8.56
CA PRO A 321 1.37 -13.98 -9.25
C PRO A 321 1.70 -14.14 -10.74
N LEU A 322 2.19 -13.09 -11.42
CA LEU A 322 2.65 -13.20 -12.80
C LEU A 322 3.93 -14.04 -12.89
N SER A 323 4.88 -13.85 -11.98
CA SER A 323 6.09 -14.68 -11.92
C SER A 323 5.77 -16.16 -11.66
N ALA A 324 4.81 -16.44 -10.78
CA ALA A 324 4.33 -17.80 -10.53
C ALA A 324 3.70 -18.41 -11.79
N LEU A 325 2.87 -17.66 -12.53
CA LEU A 325 2.25 -18.11 -13.78
C LEU A 325 3.31 -18.34 -14.88
N ILE A 326 4.34 -17.50 -14.94
CA ILE A 326 5.48 -17.70 -15.86
C ILE A 326 6.25 -18.98 -15.50
N ALA A 327 6.39 -19.32 -14.23
CA ALA A 327 7.04 -20.55 -13.80
C ALA A 327 6.21 -21.78 -14.09
N ASP A 328 4.90 -21.73 -13.80
CA ASP A 328 3.94 -22.81 -14.03
C ASP A 328 2.60 -22.25 -14.56
N ALA A 329 2.21 -22.66 -15.76
CA ALA A 329 0.95 -22.24 -16.38
C ALA A 329 -0.32 -22.59 -15.56
N ASN A 330 -0.22 -23.53 -14.63
CA ASN A 330 -1.31 -23.97 -13.74
C ASN A 330 -1.24 -23.33 -12.34
N ALA A 331 -0.23 -22.51 -12.05
CA ALA A 331 -0.06 -21.86 -10.73
C ALA A 331 -1.26 -20.97 -10.33
N VAL A 332 -2.00 -20.45 -11.33
CA VAL A 332 -3.21 -19.64 -11.11
C VAL A 332 -4.42 -20.41 -11.60
N ALA A 333 -5.23 -20.90 -10.67
CA ALA A 333 -6.46 -21.61 -10.99
C ALA A 333 -7.56 -20.66 -11.48
N GLY A 334 -8.50 -21.19 -12.26
CA GLY A 334 -9.68 -20.46 -12.72
C GLY A 334 -9.55 -19.85 -14.13
N PRO A 335 -10.38 -18.84 -14.44
CA PRO A 335 -10.39 -18.20 -15.76
C PRO A 335 -9.07 -17.48 -16.06
N PRO A 336 -8.77 -17.20 -17.34
CA PRO A 336 -7.61 -16.38 -17.71
C PRO A 336 -7.65 -15.01 -17.03
N VAL A 337 -6.52 -14.53 -16.55
CA VAL A 337 -6.41 -13.26 -15.86
C VAL A 337 -5.31 -12.38 -16.45
N VAL A 338 -5.51 -11.08 -16.37
CA VAL A 338 -4.47 -10.07 -16.58
C VAL A 338 -4.36 -9.20 -15.33
N TRP A 339 -3.14 -8.87 -14.93
CA TRP A 339 -2.90 -7.98 -13.79
C TRP A 339 -2.75 -6.53 -14.28
N LEU A 340 -3.41 -5.60 -13.58
CA LEU A 340 -3.51 -4.19 -13.95
C LEU A 340 -2.62 -3.28 -13.10
N GLY A 341 -1.93 -3.83 -12.10
CA GLY A 341 -1.03 -3.08 -11.24
C GLY A 341 -1.15 -3.44 -9.77
N ASP A 342 -0.34 -2.77 -8.96
CA ASP A 342 -0.36 -2.92 -7.52
C ASP A 342 -1.51 -2.10 -6.91
N PRO A 343 -2.18 -2.61 -5.87
CA PRO A 343 -3.28 -1.89 -5.24
C PRO A 343 -2.73 -0.78 -4.34
N ILE A 344 -3.46 0.32 -4.25
CA ILE A 344 -3.26 1.38 -3.24
C ILE A 344 -3.90 1.01 -1.89
N ALA A 345 -4.02 -0.27 -1.59
CA ALA A 345 -4.62 -0.79 -0.36
C ALA A 345 -4.04 -2.19 -0.06
N ILE A 346 -4.16 -2.67 1.18
CA ILE A 346 -3.75 -4.03 1.56
C ILE A 346 -4.75 -5.04 0.98
N ARG A 347 -4.51 -5.45 -0.24
CA ARG A 347 -5.30 -6.46 -0.96
C ARG A 347 -4.45 -7.10 -2.06
N GLU A 348 -4.98 -8.14 -2.69
CA GLU A 348 -4.36 -8.75 -3.87
C GLU A 348 -4.17 -7.73 -5.00
N GLN A 349 -3.17 -7.99 -5.87
CA GLN A 349 -2.97 -7.20 -7.08
C GLN A 349 -4.26 -7.10 -7.89
N VAL A 350 -4.50 -5.91 -8.44
CA VAL A 350 -5.68 -5.64 -9.26
C VAL A 350 -5.59 -6.49 -10.51
N LYS A 351 -6.60 -7.35 -10.71
CA LYS A 351 -6.67 -8.27 -11.84
C LYS A 351 -8.03 -8.21 -12.51
N PHE A 352 -8.06 -8.46 -13.80
CA PHE A 352 -9.27 -8.71 -14.56
C PHE A 352 -9.31 -10.18 -14.99
N ALA A 353 -10.42 -10.86 -14.74
CA ALA A 353 -10.62 -12.28 -15.08
C ALA A 353 -11.61 -12.38 -16.25
N PHE A 354 -11.20 -13.04 -17.32
CA PHE A 354 -12.03 -13.26 -18.49
C PHE A 354 -12.92 -14.48 -18.28
N ARG A 355 -14.21 -14.26 -18.10
CA ARG A 355 -15.20 -15.31 -17.92
C ARG A 355 -16.05 -15.45 -19.17
N GLN A 356 -16.55 -16.66 -19.46
CA GLN A 356 -17.49 -16.87 -20.55
C GLN A 356 -18.88 -16.38 -20.15
N GLU A 357 -19.02 -15.07 -20.06
CA GLU A 357 -20.26 -14.39 -19.72
C GLU A 357 -20.34 -13.06 -20.48
N SER A 358 -21.53 -12.57 -20.75
CA SER A 358 -21.75 -11.31 -21.48
C SER A 358 -21.02 -10.16 -20.78
N GLY A 359 -20.40 -9.28 -21.56
CA GLY A 359 -19.70 -8.09 -21.05
C GLY A 359 -18.31 -8.35 -20.48
N SER A 360 -17.79 -9.58 -20.50
CA SER A 360 -16.44 -9.91 -19.99
C SER A 360 -15.34 -9.47 -20.95
N ASN A 361 -15.23 -8.14 -21.16
CA ASN A 361 -14.18 -7.44 -21.91
C ASN A 361 -13.49 -6.44 -20.99
N LEU A 362 -12.28 -6.03 -21.32
CA LEU A 362 -11.52 -5.02 -20.59
C LEU A 362 -11.35 -3.76 -21.44
N LEU A 363 -11.88 -2.64 -20.97
CA LEU A 363 -11.62 -1.33 -21.52
C LEU A 363 -10.69 -0.54 -20.60
N LEU A 364 -9.59 -0.08 -21.15
CA LEU A 364 -8.68 0.89 -20.54
C LEU A 364 -9.00 2.27 -21.10
N LEU A 365 -9.30 3.25 -20.23
CA LEU A 365 -9.61 4.61 -20.63
C LEU A 365 -8.67 5.58 -19.95
N GLY A 366 -7.97 6.41 -20.71
CA GLY A 366 -7.04 7.41 -20.18
C GLY A 366 -6.01 7.85 -21.20
N GLN A 367 -5.42 9.03 -20.96
CA GLN A 367 -4.51 9.70 -21.89
C GLN A 367 -3.04 9.25 -21.75
N ASN A 368 -2.70 8.49 -20.72
CA ASN A 368 -1.33 8.01 -20.52
C ASN A 368 -1.06 6.79 -21.42
N GLU A 369 -0.43 7.06 -22.57
CA GLU A 369 -0.12 6.04 -23.59
C GLU A 369 0.92 5.04 -23.09
N GLU A 370 1.93 5.49 -22.36
CA GLU A 370 2.98 4.62 -21.82
C GLU A 370 2.40 3.61 -20.82
N ALA A 371 1.56 4.07 -19.90
CA ALA A 371 0.88 3.18 -18.95
C ALA A 371 -0.06 2.19 -19.65
N SER A 372 -0.80 2.63 -20.67
CA SER A 372 -1.68 1.75 -21.44
C SER A 372 -0.91 0.68 -22.20
N LEU A 373 0.21 1.06 -22.81
CA LEU A 373 1.11 0.14 -23.51
C LEU A 373 1.72 -0.90 -22.56
N ALA A 374 2.13 -0.45 -21.36
CA ALA A 374 2.65 -1.35 -20.31
C ALA A 374 1.58 -2.35 -19.86
N LEU A 375 0.33 -1.92 -19.64
CA LEU A 375 -0.78 -2.79 -19.26
C LEU A 375 -1.13 -3.80 -20.35
N VAL A 376 -1.19 -3.37 -21.62
CA VAL A 376 -1.45 -4.24 -22.77
C VAL A 376 -0.32 -5.28 -22.90
N THR A 377 0.95 -4.85 -22.78
CA THR A 377 2.11 -5.75 -22.84
C THR A 377 2.11 -6.75 -21.70
N ALA A 378 1.85 -6.32 -20.46
CA ALA A 378 1.74 -7.20 -19.30
C ALA A 378 0.59 -8.22 -19.48
N GLY A 379 -0.53 -7.79 -20.06
CA GLY A 379 -1.65 -8.66 -20.42
C GLY A 379 -1.25 -9.73 -21.43
N LEU A 380 -0.51 -9.37 -22.48
CA LEU A 380 0.03 -10.33 -23.45
C LEU A 380 0.96 -11.35 -22.79
N VAL A 381 1.86 -10.90 -21.91
CA VAL A 381 2.77 -11.77 -21.15
C VAL A 381 1.97 -12.77 -20.30
N ALA A 382 0.95 -12.30 -19.58
CA ALA A 382 0.14 -13.14 -18.71
C ALA A 382 -0.61 -14.23 -19.50
N LEU A 383 -1.21 -13.85 -20.64
CA LEU A 383 -1.94 -14.80 -21.47
C LEU A 383 -0.99 -15.76 -22.20
N ALA A 384 0.17 -15.30 -22.68
CA ALA A 384 1.17 -16.17 -23.27
C ALA A 384 1.76 -17.16 -22.25
N ALA A 385 1.96 -16.75 -20.99
CA ALA A 385 2.38 -17.65 -19.92
C ALA A 385 1.30 -18.72 -19.60
N ARG A 386 0.03 -18.39 -19.74
CA ARG A 386 -1.09 -19.31 -19.53
C ARG A 386 -1.28 -20.30 -20.67
N TYR A 387 -1.14 -19.83 -21.93
CA TYR A 387 -1.41 -20.59 -23.15
C TYR A 387 -0.13 -20.85 -23.94
N ARG A 388 0.75 -21.68 -23.39
CA ARG A 388 2.12 -21.94 -23.92
C ARG A 388 2.20 -22.76 -25.21
N THR A 389 1.10 -23.00 -25.90
CA THR A 389 1.10 -23.81 -27.12
C THR A 389 1.39 -22.96 -28.37
N PRO A 390 2.47 -23.24 -29.13
CA PRO A 390 2.87 -22.43 -30.29
C PRO A 390 1.82 -22.42 -31.41
N GLU A 391 0.93 -23.42 -31.43
CA GLU A 391 -0.04 -23.64 -32.49
C GLU A 391 -1.37 -22.88 -32.29
N SER A 392 -1.62 -22.33 -31.12
CA SER A 392 -2.90 -21.68 -30.84
C SER A 392 -2.83 -20.18 -31.14
N ARG A 393 -3.50 -19.74 -32.19
CA ARG A 393 -3.79 -18.33 -32.48
C ARG A 393 -4.76 -17.74 -31.42
N PHE A 394 -4.40 -17.84 -30.15
CA PHE A 394 -5.26 -17.39 -29.06
C PHE A 394 -5.32 -15.86 -28.91
N VAL A 395 -4.40 -15.11 -29.53
CA VAL A 395 -4.33 -13.67 -29.44
C VAL A 395 -4.21 -13.01 -30.81
N THR A 396 -4.91 -11.89 -30.98
CA THR A 396 -4.81 -10.97 -32.12
C THR A 396 -4.60 -9.58 -31.58
N VAL A 397 -3.65 -8.80 -32.14
CA VAL A 397 -3.31 -7.47 -31.67
C VAL A 397 -3.45 -6.46 -32.81
N PHE A 398 -4.25 -5.44 -32.60
CA PHE A 398 -4.29 -4.25 -33.45
C PHE A 398 -3.50 -3.13 -32.78
N ASP A 399 -2.40 -2.74 -33.39
CA ASP A 399 -1.49 -1.72 -32.88
C ASP A 399 -1.77 -0.39 -33.57
N GLY A 400 -2.39 0.53 -32.83
CA GLY A 400 -2.65 1.90 -33.27
C GLY A 400 -1.52 2.88 -32.93
N THR A 401 -0.37 2.41 -32.45
CA THR A 401 0.79 3.27 -32.16
C THR A 401 1.29 3.95 -33.43
N PRO A 402 1.47 5.28 -33.50
CA PRO A 402 2.04 5.94 -34.65
C PRO A 402 3.46 5.42 -34.97
N ASP A 403 3.80 5.35 -36.26
CA ASP A 403 5.08 4.78 -36.70
C ASP A 403 6.29 5.67 -36.30
N ASP A 404 6.05 6.95 -36.04
CA ASP A 404 7.02 7.95 -35.59
C ASP A 404 7.09 8.12 -34.05
N ALA A 405 6.29 7.36 -33.30
CA ALA A 405 6.31 7.41 -31.84
C ALA A 405 7.53 6.64 -31.30
N ASP A 406 8.10 7.10 -30.16
CA ASP A 406 9.20 6.41 -29.47
C ASP A 406 8.83 4.98 -29.05
N THR A 407 7.55 4.70 -28.90
CA THR A 407 6.99 3.39 -28.54
C THR A 407 6.62 2.52 -29.73
N ALA A 408 6.92 2.97 -30.96
CA ALA A 408 6.63 2.21 -32.18
C ALA A 408 7.28 0.82 -32.15
N GLY A 409 6.52 -0.20 -32.47
CA GLY A 409 6.98 -1.59 -32.56
C GLY A 409 7.15 -2.32 -31.21
N VAL A 410 6.88 -1.70 -30.07
CA VAL A 410 6.99 -2.35 -28.74
C VAL A 410 6.09 -3.59 -28.66
N LEU A 411 4.82 -3.51 -29.08
CA LEU A 411 3.91 -4.66 -29.07
C LEU A 411 4.36 -5.78 -30.00
N ARG A 412 4.88 -5.45 -31.17
CA ARG A 412 5.43 -6.42 -32.12
C ARG A 412 6.67 -7.13 -31.54
N ASN A 413 7.57 -6.39 -30.93
CA ASN A 413 8.76 -6.94 -30.29
C ASN A 413 8.38 -7.84 -29.10
N ALA A 414 7.42 -7.43 -28.29
CA ALA A 414 6.89 -8.23 -27.18
C ALA A 414 6.24 -9.53 -27.69
N ALA A 415 5.39 -9.46 -28.72
CA ALA A 415 4.76 -10.63 -29.31
C ALA A 415 5.81 -11.61 -29.88
N ASN A 416 6.82 -11.10 -30.59
CA ASN A 416 7.92 -11.92 -31.09
C ASN A 416 8.69 -12.63 -29.96
N ALA A 417 9.01 -11.90 -28.89
CA ALA A 417 9.72 -12.46 -27.73
C ALA A 417 8.89 -13.54 -27.00
N LEU A 418 7.57 -13.46 -27.09
CA LEU A 418 6.63 -14.44 -26.53
C LEU A 418 6.35 -15.63 -27.48
N GLY A 419 6.99 -15.70 -28.65
CA GLY A 419 6.76 -16.73 -29.64
C GLY A 419 5.44 -16.58 -30.40
N LEU A 420 4.91 -15.36 -30.51
CA LEU A 420 3.65 -15.01 -31.17
C LEU A 420 3.87 -14.04 -32.35
N PRO A 421 4.72 -14.35 -33.34
CA PRO A 421 5.10 -13.41 -34.40
C PRO A 421 3.94 -12.92 -35.24
N ASP A 422 2.91 -13.74 -35.43
CA ASP A 422 1.71 -13.45 -36.24
C ASP A 422 0.58 -12.78 -35.43
N ALA A 423 0.80 -12.52 -34.15
CA ALA A 423 -0.26 -11.92 -33.31
C ALA A 423 -0.55 -10.46 -33.67
N VAL A 424 0.47 -9.68 -34.05
CA VAL A 424 0.30 -8.26 -34.42
C VAL A 424 -0.05 -8.17 -35.90
N VAL A 425 -1.32 -7.89 -36.15
CA VAL A 425 -1.88 -7.82 -37.50
C VAL A 425 -1.46 -6.52 -38.18
N PRO A 426 -1.00 -6.57 -39.47
CA PRO A 426 -0.76 -5.37 -40.25
C PRO A 426 -2.02 -4.50 -40.36
N ARG A 427 -1.86 -3.18 -40.35
CA ARG A 427 -3.02 -2.25 -40.43
C ARG A 427 -3.90 -2.48 -41.67
N THR A 428 -3.33 -2.94 -42.77
CA THR A 428 -4.04 -3.27 -44.00
C THR A 428 -4.91 -4.54 -43.91
N GLU A 429 -4.69 -5.36 -42.90
CA GLU A 429 -5.38 -6.65 -42.70
C GLU A 429 -6.40 -6.64 -41.57
N VAL A 430 -6.58 -5.51 -40.87
CA VAL A 430 -7.50 -5.35 -39.72
C VAL A 430 -8.94 -5.77 -40.08
N ALA A 431 -9.47 -5.32 -41.23
CA ALA A 431 -10.80 -5.67 -41.68
C ALA A 431 -10.96 -7.18 -41.92
N THR A 432 -9.95 -7.84 -42.50
CA THR A 432 -9.94 -9.27 -42.72
C THR A 432 -9.88 -10.04 -41.39
N ALA A 433 -9.07 -9.60 -40.46
CA ALA A 433 -8.98 -10.22 -39.12
C ALA A 433 -10.31 -10.09 -38.34
N LEU A 434 -10.97 -8.92 -38.41
CA LEU A 434 -12.29 -8.70 -37.78
C LEU A 434 -13.34 -9.63 -38.40
N THR A 435 -13.34 -9.80 -39.72
CA THR A 435 -14.25 -10.73 -40.42
C THR A 435 -14.04 -12.17 -39.94
N GLY A 436 -12.79 -12.60 -39.80
CA GLY A 436 -12.45 -13.93 -39.31
C GLY A 436 -12.92 -14.16 -37.87
N LEU A 437 -12.65 -13.20 -36.97
CA LEU A 437 -13.05 -13.26 -35.55
C LEU A 437 -14.57 -13.22 -35.38
N ALA A 438 -15.29 -12.32 -36.10
CA ALA A 438 -16.75 -12.26 -36.04
C ALA A 438 -17.40 -13.56 -36.55
N GLY A 439 -16.86 -14.12 -37.64
CA GLY A 439 -17.28 -15.44 -38.14
C GLY A 439 -17.03 -16.58 -37.13
N GLU A 440 -15.93 -16.52 -36.38
CA GLU A 440 -15.68 -17.47 -35.30
C GLU A 440 -16.70 -17.32 -34.16
N VAL A 441 -17.00 -16.10 -33.74
CA VAL A 441 -18.05 -15.84 -32.73
C VAL A 441 -19.38 -16.42 -33.18
N GLU A 442 -19.79 -16.19 -34.43
CA GLU A 442 -21.04 -16.74 -34.97
C GLU A 442 -21.07 -18.25 -34.98
N ARG A 443 -20.01 -18.90 -35.48
CA ARG A 443 -19.93 -20.38 -35.50
C ARG A 443 -20.02 -20.98 -34.11
N ARG A 444 -19.32 -20.38 -33.14
CA ARG A 444 -19.37 -20.79 -31.73
C ARG A 444 -20.75 -20.61 -31.12
N ALA A 445 -21.39 -19.46 -31.40
CA ALA A 445 -22.74 -19.15 -30.91
C ALA A 445 -23.80 -20.12 -31.46
N ARG A 446 -23.64 -20.59 -32.72
CA ARG A 446 -24.53 -21.58 -33.36
C ARG A 446 -24.21 -23.04 -32.99
N GLY A 447 -23.11 -23.27 -32.23
CA GLY A 447 -22.68 -24.64 -31.93
C GLY A 447 -22.10 -25.40 -33.13
N GLU A 448 -21.62 -24.69 -34.15
CA GLU A 448 -21.03 -25.26 -35.37
C GLU A 448 -19.56 -25.68 -35.18
N THR A 449 -19.00 -25.45 -33.98
CA THR A 449 -17.63 -25.86 -33.61
C THR A 449 -17.56 -26.26 -32.14
N ASP A 450 -16.77 -27.30 -31.86
CA ASP A 450 -16.46 -27.75 -30.48
C ASP A 450 -15.28 -27.00 -29.87
N ASP A 451 -14.54 -26.20 -30.68
CA ASP A 451 -13.43 -25.39 -30.15
C ASP A 451 -13.95 -24.25 -29.26
N ARG A 452 -13.73 -24.40 -27.97
CA ARG A 452 -14.05 -23.42 -26.94
C ARG A 452 -12.78 -22.73 -26.35
N SER A 453 -11.64 -22.91 -27.00
CA SER A 453 -10.39 -22.30 -26.59
C SER A 453 -10.53 -20.77 -26.54
N PRO A 454 -10.12 -20.09 -25.44
CA PRO A 454 -10.24 -18.65 -25.35
C PRO A 454 -9.50 -17.95 -26.49
N ARG A 455 -10.08 -16.85 -26.98
CA ARG A 455 -9.49 -15.93 -27.96
C ARG A 455 -9.48 -14.53 -27.39
N PHE A 456 -8.41 -13.79 -27.62
CA PHE A 456 -8.23 -12.43 -27.11
C PHE A 456 -7.90 -11.48 -28.25
N LEU A 457 -8.71 -10.43 -28.41
CA LEU A 457 -8.43 -9.33 -29.32
C LEU A 457 -7.91 -8.15 -28.49
N PHE A 458 -6.66 -7.79 -28.66
CA PHE A 458 -6.07 -6.57 -28.10
C PHE A 458 -6.15 -5.43 -29.10
N VAL A 459 -6.66 -4.29 -28.68
CA VAL A 459 -6.73 -3.08 -29.52
C VAL A 459 -6.06 -1.94 -28.76
N HIS A 460 -4.80 -1.66 -29.07
CA HIS A 460 -4.07 -0.53 -28.53
C HIS A 460 -4.34 0.69 -29.41
N GLY A 461 -4.89 1.76 -28.81
CA GLY A 461 -5.27 2.97 -29.54
C GLY A 461 -6.52 2.80 -30.39
N LEU A 462 -7.62 2.32 -29.82
CA LEU A 462 -8.91 2.10 -30.52
C LEU A 462 -9.33 3.32 -31.37
N HIS A 463 -9.11 4.54 -30.90
CA HIS A 463 -9.40 5.79 -31.60
C HIS A 463 -8.53 6.03 -32.86
N ARG A 464 -7.44 5.28 -33.02
CA ARG A 464 -6.49 5.39 -34.15
C ARG A 464 -6.69 4.30 -35.19
N VAL A 465 -7.41 3.22 -34.85
CA VAL A 465 -7.72 2.12 -35.79
C VAL A 465 -8.88 2.53 -36.66
N ARG A 466 -8.58 2.98 -37.91
CA ARG A 466 -9.58 3.60 -38.81
C ARG A 466 -10.72 2.68 -39.16
N ASP A 467 -10.45 1.41 -39.36
CA ASP A 467 -11.42 0.40 -39.78
C ASP A 467 -12.51 0.12 -38.72
N ILE A 468 -12.23 0.41 -37.45
CA ILE A 468 -13.20 0.20 -36.35
C ILE A 468 -14.14 1.39 -36.18
N LYS A 469 -13.88 2.53 -36.84
CA LYS A 469 -14.76 3.70 -36.74
C LYS A 469 -16.14 3.38 -37.28
N LYS A 470 -17.15 3.87 -36.55
CA LYS A 470 -18.53 3.83 -36.98
C LYS A 470 -18.64 4.47 -38.37
N ALA A 471 -19.26 3.78 -39.32
CA ALA A 471 -19.60 4.37 -40.59
C ALA A 471 -20.58 5.53 -40.31
N ASP A 472 -20.28 6.73 -40.83
CA ASP A 472 -21.25 7.82 -40.81
C ASP A 472 -22.55 7.29 -41.45
N ASP A 473 -23.68 7.52 -40.78
CA ASP A 473 -24.99 7.13 -41.25
C ASP A 473 -25.21 7.76 -42.63
N ASP A 474 -24.85 7.04 -43.69
CA ASP A 474 -25.16 7.40 -45.05
C ASP A 474 -26.68 7.18 -45.20
N PHE A 475 -27.45 8.22 -45.36
CA PHE A 475 -28.90 8.22 -45.55
C PHE A 475 -29.27 7.55 -46.87
N GLY A 476 -28.81 6.30 -47.12
CA GLY A 476 -29.06 5.51 -48.29
C GLY A 476 -30.22 4.54 -48.08
N PHE A 477 -31.33 4.77 -48.80
CA PHE A 477 -32.46 3.86 -48.96
C PHE A 477 -31.98 2.53 -49.52
N GLY A 478 -32.00 1.44 -48.70
CA GLY A 478 -31.79 0.07 -49.21
C GLY A 478 -31.11 -0.89 -48.20
N LYS A 479 -31.85 -1.35 -47.18
CA LYS A 479 -31.32 -2.20 -46.09
C LYS A 479 -31.31 -3.74 -46.36
N ARG A 480 -31.26 -4.26 -47.58
CA ARG A 480 -31.47 -5.70 -47.76
C ARG A 480 -30.26 -6.57 -48.07
N ASP A 481 -29.10 -6.08 -48.51
CA ASP A 481 -27.93 -6.92 -48.82
C ASP A 481 -26.59 -6.24 -48.49
N ARG A 482 -26.50 -5.42 -47.40
CA ARG A 482 -25.24 -4.80 -47.00
C ARG A 482 -24.36 -5.74 -46.21
N VAL A 483 -23.16 -6.03 -46.71
CA VAL A 483 -22.12 -6.70 -45.92
C VAL A 483 -21.76 -5.82 -44.70
N ALA A 484 -21.80 -6.41 -43.52
CA ALA A 484 -21.46 -5.69 -42.26
C ALA A 484 -20.06 -5.06 -42.34
N GLY A 485 -19.98 -3.79 -42.05
CA GLY A 485 -18.70 -3.07 -42.04
C GLY A 485 -17.80 -3.49 -40.86
N PRO A 486 -16.49 -3.23 -40.92
CA PRO A 486 -15.55 -3.61 -39.86
C PRO A 486 -15.94 -3.12 -38.47
N GLY A 487 -16.49 -1.89 -38.35
CA GLY A 487 -17.00 -1.37 -37.08
C GLY A 487 -18.18 -2.15 -36.50
N GLU A 488 -19.12 -2.60 -37.37
CA GLU A 488 -20.24 -3.44 -36.97
C GLU A 488 -19.78 -4.85 -36.56
N LEU A 489 -18.75 -5.38 -37.23
CA LEU A 489 -18.12 -6.67 -36.87
C LEU A 489 -17.41 -6.55 -35.49
N PHE A 490 -16.72 -5.45 -35.25
CA PHE A 490 -16.09 -5.18 -33.94
C PHE A 490 -17.14 -5.09 -32.83
N ALA A 491 -18.21 -4.32 -33.03
CA ALA A 491 -19.31 -4.22 -32.08
C ALA A 491 -19.94 -5.57 -31.75
N ARG A 492 -20.11 -6.45 -32.77
CA ARG A 492 -20.59 -7.81 -32.58
C ARG A 492 -19.63 -8.65 -31.75
N ILE A 493 -18.31 -8.57 -32.02
CA ILE A 493 -17.28 -9.28 -31.22
C ILE A 493 -17.34 -8.83 -29.77
N VAL A 494 -17.45 -7.54 -29.50
CA VAL A 494 -17.53 -6.97 -28.14
C VAL A 494 -18.78 -7.47 -27.40
N ARG A 495 -19.94 -7.48 -28.07
CA ARG A 495 -21.23 -7.85 -27.48
C ARG A 495 -21.39 -9.37 -27.28
N ASP A 496 -21.16 -10.14 -28.34
CA ASP A 496 -21.53 -11.55 -28.39
C ASP A 496 -20.33 -12.48 -28.09
N GLY A 497 -19.09 -11.98 -28.28
CA GLY A 497 -17.85 -12.74 -28.14
C GLY A 497 -17.63 -13.34 -26.75
N PRO A 498 -17.78 -12.57 -25.64
CA PRO A 498 -17.42 -13.06 -24.31
C PRO A 498 -18.20 -14.32 -23.89
N ALA A 499 -19.49 -14.42 -24.25
CA ALA A 499 -20.30 -15.58 -23.94
C ALA A 499 -19.78 -16.88 -24.60
N VAL A 500 -19.02 -16.77 -25.69
CA VAL A 500 -18.42 -17.89 -26.42
C VAL A 500 -16.90 -17.95 -26.32
N GLY A 501 -16.30 -17.20 -25.33
CA GLY A 501 -14.88 -17.24 -25.04
C GLY A 501 -14.00 -16.41 -25.97
N VAL A 502 -14.56 -15.38 -26.63
CA VAL A 502 -13.81 -14.38 -27.43
C VAL A 502 -13.87 -13.06 -26.70
N HIS A 503 -12.75 -12.57 -26.18
CA HIS A 503 -12.67 -11.41 -25.31
C HIS A 503 -11.91 -10.28 -25.96
N VAL A 504 -12.26 -9.03 -25.63
CA VAL A 504 -11.59 -7.83 -26.10
C VAL A 504 -10.88 -7.11 -24.96
N VAL A 505 -9.65 -6.70 -25.20
CA VAL A 505 -8.89 -5.76 -24.36
C VAL A 505 -8.61 -4.54 -25.22
N ALA A 506 -9.23 -3.42 -24.91
CA ALA A 506 -9.08 -2.20 -25.70
C ALA A 506 -8.58 -1.03 -24.85
N TRP A 507 -7.70 -0.23 -25.42
CA TRP A 507 -7.35 1.09 -24.87
C TRP A 507 -7.84 2.20 -25.76
N CYS A 508 -8.48 3.22 -25.14
CA CYS A 508 -8.90 4.46 -25.79
C CYS A 508 -8.47 5.66 -24.93
N ASP A 509 -8.08 6.75 -25.56
CA ASP A 509 -7.57 7.95 -24.88
C ASP A 509 -8.66 8.71 -24.09
N THR A 510 -9.86 8.83 -24.69
CA THR A 510 -10.97 9.60 -24.13
C THR A 510 -12.31 8.92 -24.35
N LEU A 511 -13.27 9.23 -23.47
CA LEU A 511 -14.66 8.77 -23.62
C LEU A 511 -15.30 9.32 -24.90
N HIS A 512 -14.93 10.53 -25.31
CA HIS A 512 -15.41 11.12 -26.56
C HIS A 512 -15.00 10.27 -27.78
N ASN A 513 -13.74 9.89 -27.85
CA ASN A 513 -13.23 9.05 -28.95
C ASN A 513 -13.78 7.62 -28.91
N LEU A 514 -14.01 7.08 -27.70
CA LEU A 514 -14.66 5.77 -27.54
C LEU A 514 -16.05 5.77 -28.17
N HIS A 515 -16.89 6.79 -27.94
CA HIS A 515 -18.24 6.89 -28.51
C HIS A 515 -18.27 7.04 -30.04
N ARG A 516 -17.14 7.34 -30.66
CA ARG A 516 -17.01 7.37 -32.13
C ARG A 516 -16.68 6.00 -32.71
N ALA A 517 -16.20 5.08 -31.89
CA ALA A 517 -15.83 3.73 -32.29
C ALA A 517 -16.91 2.68 -31.93
N VAL A 518 -17.60 2.87 -30.79
CA VAL A 518 -18.59 1.91 -30.26
C VAL A 518 -19.87 2.63 -29.89
N ASP A 519 -21.02 2.02 -30.13
CA ASP A 519 -22.32 2.52 -29.69
C ASP A 519 -22.46 2.47 -28.14
N ARG A 520 -23.40 3.25 -27.63
CA ARG A 520 -23.66 3.33 -26.18
C ARG A 520 -24.49 2.14 -25.66
N ASP A 521 -25.09 1.34 -26.56
CA ASP A 521 -25.99 0.24 -26.20
C ASP A 521 -25.26 -1.09 -26.05
#